data_f6500a80e42f4b8b1c26c8af3bc30236
#
_entry.id   f6500a80e42f4b8b1c26c8af3bc30236
#
_cell.length_a   1.000
_cell.length_b   1.000
_cell.length_c   1.000
_cell.angle_alpha   90.00
_cell.angle_beta   90.00
_cell.angle_gamma   90.00
#
_symmetry.space_group_name_H-M   'P 1'
#
loop_
_entity.id
_entity.type
_entity.pdbx_description
1 polymer ?
#
loop_
_entity_poly.entity_id
_entity_poly.type
_entity_poly.pdbx_seq_one_letter_code
_entity_poly.pdbx_strand_id
1 'polypeptide(L)'
;MVFSSNIFLLYFMPVFFLLYFVMPRKTRNYVLLLASLIFYAWGAPEFIIQLVVSVVANFYLVKWMCRTDKPGLRKWLCGISIFIPIGLLLFYKYGNFTMENLNFFRGLFGKAPHEWKRILLPIGISFFSFQSVTYTLDTYRGVNKPMERLTDFMLYITMFPQLIAGPIIRYCDVADQIRSRESSMADRLQGFYRFVIGLCKKILIADVIGAEVDAVLGPSNLTGLGTEQLAEIFDRVAALDSTTAWLVALAYAFQIYFDFAGYSDMAIGLGRIMGFKFPENFNNPYTSRSITEFWRRWHMTLGAFIMNYLYIPLGGNRKGKGRMYFNLWICFLISGLWHGASWNFVIWGALHGLFICLDKLFLGKVMKKIGKAPSVILTFVTVVLIWLFFRIEDLGLTWTLITRMFAFDFVAPNWHDVIQLVVTLIVAAFFSFITLTKFGQRLQDKVYFTEFNSGQHIAVWIVSIFAFLFCLAALNASGFSPFIYFRF
;
A
#
# COMPACT_ATOMS: atom_id res chain seq x y z
N MET A 1 -15.08 0.17 -6.94
CA MET A 1 -14.48 -0.32 -8.22
C MET A 1 -12.99 -0.56 -8.00
N VAL A 2 -12.35 -1.49 -8.69
CA VAL A 2 -10.92 -1.85 -8.53
C VAL A 2 -10.25 -1.88 -9.89
N PHE A 3 -8.98 -1.50 -10.00
CA PHE A 3 -8.25 -1.42 -11.28
C PHE A 3 -8.13 -2.74 -12.03
N SER A 4 -8.04 -3.86 -11.31
CA SER A 4 -7.98 -5.21 -11.87
C SER A 4 -9.37 -5.85 -12.05
N SER A 5 -10.45 -5.09 -12.20
CA SER A 5 -11.77 -5.63 -12.46
C SER A 5 -12.19 -5.41 -13.92
N ASN A 6 -12.98 -6.33 -14.48
CA ASN A 6 -13.53 -6.22 -15.83
C ASN A 6 -14.31 -4.91 -16.04
N ILE A 7 -15.09 -4.48 -15.04
CA ILE A 7 -15.85 -3.23 -15.08
C ILE A 7 -14.91 -2.03 -15.25
N PHE A 8 -13.78 -2.01 -14.53
CA PHE A 8 -12.81 -0.94 -14.66
C PHE A 8 -12.09 -0.98 -16.02
N LEU A 9 -11.59 -2.15 -16.41
CA LEU A 9 -10.73 -2.30 -17.58
C LEU A 9 -11.50 -2.13 -18.91
N LEU A 10 -12.73 -2.65 -19.00
CA LEU A 10 -13.49 -2.69 -20.24
C LEU A 10 -14.49 -1.55 -20.39
N TYR A 11 -14.95 -0.95 -19.30
CA TYR A 11 -16.00 0.08 -19.36
C TYR A 11 -15.52 1.42 -18.78
N PHE A 12 -15.13 1.46 -17.50
CA PHE A 12 -14.81 2.73 -16.85
C PHE A 12 -13.59 3.41 -17.47
N MET A 13 -12.47 2.70 -17.61
CA MET A 13 -11.22 3.27 -18.10
C MET A 13 -11.32 3.75 -19.55
N PRO A 14 -11.87 2.99 -20.53
CA PRO A 14 -12.05 3.47 -21.90
C PRO A 14 -12.98 4.67 -22.00
N VAL A 15 -14.15 4.63 -21.34
CA VAL A 15 -15.11 5.74 -21.35
C VAL A 15 -14.52 6.99 -20.70
N PHE A 16 -13.84 6.83 -19.56
CA PHE A 16 -13.16 7.94 -18.90
C PHE A 16 -12.12 8.60 -19.79
N PHE A 17 -11.20 7.82 -20.41
CA PHE A 17 -10.16 8.40 -21.25
C PHE A 17 -10.72 9.02 -22.54
N LEU A 18 -11.75 8.42 -23.13
CA LEU A 18 -12.45 9.02 -24.25
C LEU A 18 -12.97 10.42 -23.89
N LEU A 19 -13.74 10.53 -22.80
CA LEU A 19 -14.26 11.82 -22.32
C LEU A 19 -13.14 12.79 -21.94
N TYR A 20 -12.11 12.31 -21.23
CA TYR A 20 -11.00 13.15 -20.77
C TYR A 20 -10.21 13.78 -21.92
N PHE A 21 -10.00 13.08 -23.03
CA PHE A 21 -9.22 13.60 -24.17
C PHE A 21 -10.06 14.34 -25.19
N VAL A 22 -11.34 14.01 -25.34
CA VAL A 22 -12.27 14.76 -26.21
C VAL A 22 -12.58 16.14 -25.63
N MET A 23 -12.70 16.23 -24.30
CA MET A 23 -13.02 17.50 -23.64
C MET A 23 -11.86 18.50 -23.69
N PRO A 24 -12.17 19.82 -23.77
CA PRO A 24 -11.17 20.89 -23.73
C PRO A 24 -10.27 20.80 -22.48
N ARG A 25 -9.01 21.22 -22.59
CA ARG A 25 -8.04 21.15 -21.47
C ARG A 25 -8.58 21.78 -20.17
N LYS A 26 -9.33 22.89 -20.28
CA LYS A 26 -9.90 23.63 -19.13
C LYS A 26 -10.94 22.82 -18.34
N THR A 27 -11.60 21.85 -18.96
CA THR A 27 -12.66 21.05 -18.34
C THR A 27 -12.18 19.68 -17.88
N ARG A 28 -10.96 19.25 -18.22
CA ARG A 28 -10.42 17.94 -17.88
C ARG A 28 -10.38 17.64 -16.38
N ASN A 29 -10.12 18.66 -15.56
CA ASN A 29 -10.15 18.50 -14.10
C ASN A 29 -11.55 18.16 -13.59
N TYR A 30 -12.59 18.74 -14.18
CA TYR A 30 -13.99 18.43 -13.80
C TYR A 30 -14.39 17.02 -14.26
N VAL A 31 -13.96 16.60 -15.46
CA VAL A 31 -14.17 15.23 -15.92
C VAL A 31 -13.49 14.22 -14.98
N LEU A 32 -12.24 14.49 -14.60
CA LEU A 32 -11.49 13.65 -13.68
C LEU A 32 -12.12 13.64 -12.28
N LEU A 33 -12.57 14.78 -11.78
CA LEU A 33 -13.26 14.87 -10.48
C LEU A 33 -14.57 14.06 -10.50
N LEU A 34 -15.40 14.24 -11.51
CA LEU A 34 -16.66 13.50 -11.63
C LEU A 34 -16.43 12.00 -11.73
N ALA A 35 -15.50 11.58 -12.58
CA ALA A 35 -15.12 10.16 -12.71
C ALA A 35 -14.60 9.59 -11.37
N SER A 36 -13.83 10.36 -10.62
CA SER A 36 -13.31 9.95 -9.31
C SER A 36 -14.41 9.79 -8.27
N LEU A 37 -15.38 10.68 -8.24
CA LEU A 37 -16.54 10.57 -7.35
C LEU A 37 -17.41 9.35 -7.72
N ILE A 38 -17.63 9.10 -9.02
CA ILE A 38 -18.32 7.89 -9.50
C ILE A 38 -17.55 6.62 -9.11
N PHE A 39 -16.23 6.62 -9.31
CA PHE A 39 -15.36 5.51 -8.94
C PHE A 39 -15.46 5.17 -7.44
N TYR A 40 -15.45 6.18 -6.58
CA TYR A 40 -15.58 6.01 -5.14
C TYR A 40 -16.99 5.55 -4.73
N ALA A 41 -18.03 6.23 -5.25
CA ALA A 41 -19.41 5.89 -4.95
C ALA A 41 -19.79 4.47 -5.39
N TRP A 42 -19.18 3.96 -6.47
CA TRP A 42 -19.35 2.58 -6.90
C TRP A 42 -18.81 1.57 -5.88
N GLY A 43 -17.69 1.87 -5.23
CA GLY A 43 -17.03 0.97 -4.28
C GLY A 43 -17.50 1.13 -2.84
N ALA A 44 -17.98 2.34 -2.47
CA ALA A 44 -18.35 2.71 -1.11
C ALA A 44 -19.47 3.78 -1.09
N PRO A 45 -20.67 3.46 -1.60
CA PRO A 45 -21.76 4.44 -1.74
C PRO A 45 -22.18 5.06 -0.41
N GLU A 46 -22.13 4.29 0.66
CA GLU A 46 -22.51 4.72 2.02
C GLU A 46 -21.62 5.83 2.58
N PHE A 47 -20.38 5.93 2.10
CA PHE A 47 -19.36 6.83 2.65
C PHE A 47 -19.07 8.05 1.78
N ILE A 48 -19.69 8.18 0.60
CA ILE A 48 -19.39 9.30 -0.33
C ILE A 48 -19.75 10.66 0.28
N ILE A 49 -20.88 10.76 0.98
CA ILE A 49 -21.32 12.00 1.61
C ILE A 49 -20.33 12.41 2.70
N GLN A 50 -19.91 11.46 3.54
CA GLN A 50 -18.93 11.71 4.60
C GLN A 50 -17.58 12.15 4.03
N LEU A 51 -17.10 11.51 2.96
CA LEU A 51 -15.87 11.91 2.28
C LEU A 51 -16.00 13.37 1.80
N VAL A 52 -17.07 13.71 1.07
CA VAL A 52 -17.29 15.07 0.55
C VAL A 52 -17.37 16.07 1.68
N VAL A 53 -18.15 15.80 2.74
CA VAL A 53 -18.28 16.72 3.88
C VAL A 53 -16.93 16.94 4.58
N SER A 54 -16.15 15.88 4.81
CA SER A 54 -14.83 16.00 5.45
C SER A 54 -13.85 16.82 4.60
N VAL A 55 -13.86 16.62 3.28
CA VAL A 55 -13.01 17.36 2.33
C VAL A 55 -13.43 18.84 2.29
N VAL A 56 -14.73 19.14 2.19
CA VAL A 56 -15.25 20.51 2.19
C VAL A 56 -14.89 21.22 3.50
N ALA A 57 -15.10 20.57 4.64
CA ALA A 57 -14.75 21.15 5.95
C ALA A 57 -13.25 21.45 6.05
N ASN A 58 -12.39 20.51 5.64
CA ASN A 58 -10.94 20.69 5.64
C ASN A 58 -10.51 21.87 4.76
N PHE A 59 -11.07 21.99 3.54
CA PHE A 59 -10.78 23.11 2.64
C PHE A 59 -11.08 24.48 3.27
N TYR A 60 -12.28 24.65 3.82
CA TYR A 60 -12.66 25.93 4.40
C TYR A 60 -11.91 26.26 5.68
N LEU A 61 -11.61 25.26 6.53
CA LEU A 61 -10.78 25.45 7.72
C LEU A 61 -9.36 25.90 7.36
N VAL A 62 -8.73 25.27 6.36
CA VAL A 62 -7.40 25.67 5.90
C VAL A 62 -7.44 27.05 5.25
N LYS A 63 -8.48 27.36 4.46
CA LYS A 63 -8.66 28.67 3.87
C LYS A 63 -8.82 29.77 4.92
N TRP A 64 -9.57 29.49 5.99
CA TRP A 64 -9.71 30.40 7.13
C TRP A 64 -8.40 30.53 7.91
N MET A 65 -7.71 29.43 8.18
CA MET A 65 -6.38 29.39 8.81
C MET A 65 -5.37 30.31 8.09
N CYS A 66 -5.42 30.39 6.75
CA CYS A 66 -4.52 31.20 5.96
C CYS A 66 -4.93 32.69 5.89
N ARG A 67 -6.17 33.02 6.23
CA ARG A 67 -6.69 34.40 6.20
C ARG A 67 -6.59 35.13 7.53
N THR A 68 -6.35 34.38 8.62
CA THR A 68 -6.27 34.96 9.97
C THR A 68 -4.85 35.37 10.32
N ASP A 69 -4.69 36.57 10.85
CA ASP A 69 -3.42 37.08 11.37
C ASP A 69 -3.20 36.74 12.85
N LYS A 70 -4.23 36.16 13.53
CA LYS A 70 -4.16 35.77 14.95
C LYS A 70 -3.43 34.41 15.11
N PRO A 71 -2.19 34.36 15.70
CA PRO A 71 -1.40 33.13 15.77
C PRO A 71 -2.09 31.99 16.53
N GLY A 72 -2.80 32.31 17.61
CA GLY A 72 -3.56 31.34 18.41
C GLY A 72 -4.69 30.71 17.60
N LEU A 73 -5.50 31.52 16.90
CA LEU A 73 -6.58 31.01 16.04
C LEU A 73 -6.05 30.17 14.89
N ARG A 74 -4.95 30.60 14.25
CA ARG A 74 -4.28 29.88 13.19
C ARG A 74 -3.86 28.47 13.65
N LYS A 75 -3.30 28.36 14.87
CA LYS A 75 -2.91 27.06 15.47
C LYS A 75 -4.13 26.19 15.75
N TRP A 76 -5.20 26.75 16.28
CA TRP A 76 -6.46 26.05 16.56
C TRP A 76 -7.10 25.53 15.29
N LEU A 77 -7.20 26.34 14.25
CA LEU A 77 -7.75 25.94 12.94
C LEU A 77 -6.92 24.82 12.31
N CYS A 78 -5.57 24.88 12.41
CA CYS A 78 -4.69 23.80 11.99
C CYS A 78 -5.00 22.51 12.77
N GLY A 79 -5.13 22.59 14.10
CA GLY A 79 -5.45 21.44 14.95
C GLY A 79 -6.79 20.80 14.60
N ILE A 80 -7.85 21.59 14.44
CA ILE A 80 -9.19 21.08 14.07
C ILE A 80 -9.16 20.46 12.67
N SER A 81 -8.47 21.10 11.72
CA SER A 81 -8.34 20.61 10.34
C SER A 81 -7.63 19.26 10.25
N ILE A 82 -6.69 18.97 11.16
CA ILE A 82 -6.03 17.67 11.29
C ILE A 82 -6.91 16.69 12.07
N PHE A 83 -7.59 17.16 13.12
CA PHE A 83 -8.39 16.32 13.99
C PHE A 83 -9.57 15.67 13.26
N ILE A 84 -10.23 16.38 12.33
CA ILE A 84 -11.38 15.83 11.59
C ILE A 84 -11.00 14.55 10.82
N PRO A 85 -10.04 14.54 9.87
CA PRO A 85 -9.71 13.32 9.12
C PRO A 85 -9.05 12.24 9.98
N ILE A 86 -8.23 12.61 10.97
CA ILE A 86 -7.62 11.65 11.89
C ILE A 86 -8.64 11.09 12.88
N GLY A 87 -9.56 11.91 13.41
CA GLY A 87 -10.64 11.47 14.29
C GLY A 87 -11.58 10.48 13.60
N LEU A 88 -11.95 10.76 12.33
CA LEU A 88 -12.72 9.82 11.52
C LEU A 88 -11.96 8.51 11.32
N LEU A 89 -10.66 8.59 10.97
CA LEU A 89 -9.81 7.42 10.83
C LEU A 89 -9.75 6.60 12.13
N LEU A 90 -9.54 7.24 13.26
CA LEU A 90 -9.51 6.57 14.56
C LEU A 90 -10.85 5.91 14.88
N PHE A 91 -11.97 6.58 14.67
CA PHE A 91 -13.29 6.03 14.93
C PHE A 91 -13.58 4.80 14.08
N TYR A 92 -13.42 4.90 12.76
CA TYR A 92 -13.77 3.82 11.85
C TYR A 92 -12.80 2.65 11.91
N LYS A 93 -11.51 2.91 12.06
CA LYS A 93 -10.49 1.86 12.05
C LYS A 93 -10.31 1.18 13.41
N TYR A 94 -10.33 1.96 14.49
CA TYR A 94 -10.01 1.42 15.83
C TYR A 94 -11.22 1.22 16.72
N GLY A 95 -12.43 1.65 16.33
CA GLY A 95 -13.64 1.48 17.13
C GLY A 95 -13.89 0.02 17.50
N ASN A 96 -13.88 -0.88 16.51
CA ASN A 96 -14.06 -2.31 16.76
C ASN A 96 -12.95 -2.90 17.64
N PHE A 97 -11.69 -2.62 17.32
CA PHE A 97 -10.53 -3.08 18.09
C PHE A 97 -10.58 -2.61 19.56
N THR A 98 -10.97 -1.38 19.78
CA THR A 98 -11.13 -0.83 21.15
C THR A 98 -12.21 -1.58 21.92
N MET A 99 -13.34 -1.88 21.28
CA MET A 99 -14.45 -2.60 21.92
C MET A 99 -14.10 -4.06 22.18
N GLU A 100 -13.40 -4.73 21.26
CA GLU A 100 -12.91 -6.10 21.45
C GLU A 100 -11.96 -6.19 22.66
N ASN A 101 -10.98 -5.27 22.76
CA ASN A 101 -10.08 -5.21 23.91
C ASN A 101 -10.84 -4.85 25.21
N LEU A 102 -11.80 -3.93 25.17
CA LEU A 102 -12.63 -3.61 26.33
C LEU A 102 -13.40 -4.84 26.81
N ASN A 103 -14.00 -5.61 25.91
CA ASN A 103 -14.73 -6.83 26.24
C ASN A 103 -13.79 -7.91 26.78
N PHE A 104 -12.58 -8.04 26.27
CA PHE A 104 -11.56 -8.91 26.82
C PHE A 104 -11.26 -8.54 28.30
N PHE A 105 -10.99 -7.27 28.59
CA PHE A 105 -10.75 -6.83 29.96
C PHE A 105 -11.99 -7.02 30.87
N ARG A 106 -13.21 -6.75 30.37
CA ARG A 106 -14.45 -7.01 31.11
C ARG A 106 -14.58 -8.49 31.49
N GLY A 107 -14.23 -9.41 30.57
CA GLY A 107 -14.21 -10.86 30.81
C GLY A 107 -13.26 -11.26 31.96
N LEU A 108 -12.08 -10.63 32.04
CA LEU A 108 -11.11 -10.86 33.11
C LEU A 108 -11.71 -10.50 34.52
N PHE A 109 -12.66 -9.57 34.54
CA PHE A 109 -13.38 -9.16 35.79
C PHE A 109 -14.76 -9.84 35.92
N GLY A 110 -15.03 -10.90 35.16
CA GLY A 110 -16.31 -11.63 35.24
C GLY A 110 -17.53 -10.85 34.75
N LYS A 111 -17.34 -9.75 33.99
CA LYS A 111 -18.42 -8.92 33.44
C LYS A 111 -18.83 -9.41 32.05
N ALA A 112 -20.15 -9.43 31.79
CA ALA A 112 -20.65 -9.75 30.46
C ALA A 112 -20.08 -8.82 29.36
N PRO A 113 -19.86 -9.32 28.16
CA PRO A 113 -19.42 -8.49 27.04
C PRO A 113 -20.44 -7.39 26.75
N HIS A 114 -19.95 -6.23 26.37
CA HIS A 114 -20.80 -5.14 25.89
C HIS A 114 -21.18 -5.40 24.44
N GLU A 115 -22.48 -5.35 24.13
CA GLU A 115 -22.95 -5.45 22.76
C GLU A 115 -22.53 -4.23 21.95
N TRP A 116 -22.01 -4.48 20.75
CA TRP A 116 -21.47 -3.44 19.88
C TRP A 116 -21.83 -3.73 18.41
N LYS A 117 -22.43 -2.73 17.76
CA LYS A 117 -22.65 -2.81 16.32
C LYS A 117 -21.31 -2.61 15.58
N ARG A 118 -20.89 -3.61 14.83
CA ARG A 118 -19.63 -3.55 14.11
C ARG A 118 -19.62 -2.38 13.11
N ILE A 119 -18.57 -1.57 13.18
CA ILE A 119 -18.35 -0.44 12.29
C ILE A 119 -17.69 -0.93 11.02
N LEU A 120 -18.25 -0.56 9.88
CA LEU A 120 -17.65 -0.82 8.57
C LEU A 120 -16.58 0.24 8.28
N LEU A 121 -15.44 -0.19 7.75
CA LEU A 121 -14.33 0.70 7.42
C LEU A 121 -14.55 1.33 6.03
N PRO A 122 -14.59 2.68 5.90
CA PRO A 122 -14.66 3.34 4.61
C PRO A 122 -13.40 3.06 3.77
N ILE A 123 -13.58 2.59 2.56
CA ILE A 123 -12.45 2.32 1.64
C ILE A 123 -11.65 3.61 1.41
N GLY A 124 -10.32 3.52 1.53
CA GLY A 124 -9.42 4.65 1.28
C GLY A 124 -9.32 5.68 2.40
N ILE A 125 -10.01 5.51 3.55
CA ILE A 125 -10.00 6.49 4.65
C ILE A 125 -8.58 6.84 5.12
N SER A 126 -7.68 5.87 5.17
CA SER A 126 -6.28 6.07 5.54
C SER A 126 -5.55 6.99 4.58
N PHE A 127 -5.79 6.83 3.26
CA PHE A 127 -5.14 7.62 2.21
C PHE A 127 -5.65 9.05 2.16
N PHE A 128 -6.96 9.27 2.09
CA PHE A 128 -7.50 10.63 2.04
C PHE A 128 -7.28 11.40 3.35
N SER A 129 -7.21 10.71 4.50
CA SER A 129 -6.84 11.35 5.76
C SER A 129 -5.40 11.86 5.74
N PHE A 130 -4.46 11.05 5.26
CA PHE A 130 -3.06 11.47 5.14
C PHE A 130 -2.89 12.62 4.14
N GLN A 131 -3.58 12.58 3.01
CA GLN A 131 -3.57 13.69 2.05
C GLN A 131 -4.11 14.99 2.64
N SER A 132 -5.22 14.93 3.38
CA SER A 132 -5.77 16.08 4.10
C SER A 132 -4.80 16.64 5.15
N VAL A 133 -4.11 15.77 5.88
CA VAL A 133 -3.07 16.16 6.84
C VAL A 133 -1.89 16.82 6.15
N THR A 134 -1.40 16.26 5.01
CA THR A 134 -0.29 16.89 4.28
C THR A 134 -0.66 18.27 3.76
N TYR A 135 -1.87 18.42 3.20
CA TYR A 135 -2.38 19.71 2.74
C TYR A 135 -2.40 20.75 3.86
N THR A 136 -2.97 20.38 5.01
CA THR A 136 -3.08 21.27 6.17
C THR A 136 -1.71 21.68 6.70
N LEU A 137 -0.79 20.71 6.91
CA LEU A 137 0.52 20.97 7.48
C LEU A 137 1.45 21.70 6.53
N ASP A 138 1.47 21.34 5.24
CA ASP A 138 2.31 22.01 4.24
C ASP A 138 1.87 23.48 4.06
N THR A 139 0.56 23.74 4.09
CA THR A 139 0.02 25.09 4.03
C THR A 139 0.29 25.86 5.33
N TYR A 140 0.13 25.23 6.50
CA TYR A 140 0.44 25.87 7.79
C TYR A 140 1.92 26.27 7.92
N ARG A 141 2.83 25.41 7.42
CA ARG A 141 4.29 25.64 7.41
C ARG A 141 4.74 26.59 6.32
N GLY A 142 3.86 27.00 5.40
CA GLY A 142 4.18 27.89 4.28
C GLY A 142 4.99 27.19 3.17
N VAL A 143 5.01 25.85 3.13
CA VAL A 143 5.65 25.07 2.05
C VAL A 143 4.93 25.30 0.73
N ASN A 144 3.60 25.29 0.76
CA ASN A 144 2.75 25.55 -0.40
C ASN A 144 1.64 26.55 -0.07
N LYS A 145 1.17 27.28 -1.09
CA LYS A 145 -0.02 28.14 -0.97
C LYS A 145 -1.28 27.26 -0.91
N PRO A 146 -2.33 27.71 -0.18
CA PRO A 146 -3.61 27.00 -0.17
C PRO A 146 -4.22 26.98 -1.58
N MET A 147 -5.00 25.95 -1.88
CA MET A 147 -5.78 25.90 -3.11
C MET A 147 -6.88 26.97 -3.10
N GLU A 148 -7.08 27.62 -4.24
CA GLU A 148 -8.07 28.68 -4.37
C GLU A 148 -9.48 28.12 -4.55
N ARG A 149 -9.61 27.03 -5.33
CA ARG A 149 -10.88 26.41 -5.71
C ARG A 149 -11.11 25.13 -4.94
N LEU A 150 -12.31 24.98 -4.41
CA LEU A 150 -12.76 23.77 -3.75
C LEU A 150 -12.67 22.54 -4.69
N THR A 151 -13.02 22.72 -5.97
CA THR A 151 -12.97 21.65 -6.97
C THR A 151 -11.56 21.10 -7.19
N ASP A 152 -10.53 21.93 -7.13
CA ASP A 152 -9.14 21.50 -7.27
C ASP A 152 -8.67 20.73 -6.03
N PHE A 153 -9.10 21.16 -4.84
CA PHE A 153 -8.83 20.43 -3.60
C PHE A 153 -9.58 19.10 -3.54
N MET A 154 -10.87 19.09 -3.90
CA MET A 154 -11.63 17.85 -4.02
C MET A 154 -10.96 16.90 -5.00
N LEU A 155 -10.53 17.37 -6.17
CA LEU A 155 -9.79 16.56 -7.13
C LEU A 155 -8.50 15.99 -6.53
N TYR A 156 -7.71 16.81 -5.83
CA TYR A 156 -6.50 16.33 -5.16
C TYR A 156 -6.77 15.16 -4.22
N ILE A 157 -7.80 15.27 -3.38
CA ILE A 157 -8.13 14.24 -2.39
C ILE A 157 -8.78 13.00 -3.04
N THR A 158 -9.70 13.20 -4.00
CA THR A 158 -10.55 12.12 -4.50
C THR A 158 -10.06 11.47 -5.79
N MET A 159 -8.95 11.95 -6.37
CA MET A 159 -8.44 11.46 -7.65
C MET A 159 -8.26 9.93 -7.64
N PHE A 160 -9.04 9.21 -8.47
CA PHE A 160 -9.21 7.76 -8.39
C PHE A 160 -7.92 6.93 -8.47
N PRO A 161 -6.83 7.34 -9.18
CA PRO A 161 -5.60 6.55 -9.18
C PRO A 161 -4.91 6.44 -7.81
N GLN A 162 -5.11 7.40 -6.93
CA GLN A 162 -4.44 7.49 -5.62
C GLN A 162 -5.38 7.36 -4.42
N LEU A 163 -6.71 7.32 -4.64
CA LEU A 163 -7.69 7.49 -3.57
C LEU A 163 -7.73 6.29 -2.61
N ILE A 164 -7.58 5.09 -3.13
CA ILE A 164 -7.84 3.85 -2.36
C ILE A 164 -6.54 3.21 -1.90
N ALA A 165 -5.54 3.18 -2.76
CA ALA A 165 -4.24 2.55 -2.53
C ALA A 165 -3.19 3.16 -3.48
N GLY A 166 -1.95 2.64 -3.44
CA GLY A 166 -0.86 3.11 -4.29
C GLY A 166 0.05 4.09 -3.59
N PRO A 167 0.71 5.00 -4.33
CA PRO A 167 1.57 6.02 -3.72
C PRO A 167 0.78 7.00 -2.87
N ILE A 168 1.25 7.29 -1.65
CA ILE A 168 0.71 8.39 -0.84
C ILE A 168 1.27 9.69 -1.41
N ILE A 169 0.44 10.41 -2.18
CA ILE A 169 0.84 11.63 -2.87
C ILE A 169 0.60 12.82 -1.95
N ARG A 170 1.68 13.49 -1.56
CA ARG A 170 1.61 14.67 -0.70
C ARG A 170 1.15 15.88 -1.52
N TYR A 171 0.58 16.87 -0.85
CA TYR A 171 0.14 18.09 -1.50
C TYR A 171 1.26 18.79 -2.29
N CYS A 172 2.46 18.88 -1.71
CA CYS A 172 3.62 19.47 -2.36
C CYS A 172 4.08 18.74 -3.64
N ASP A 173 3.73 17.47 -3.82
CA ASP A 173 4.14 16.70 -4.99
C ASP A 173 3.28 17.01 -6.24
N VAL A 174 2.03 17.49 -6.07
CA VAL A 174 1.07 17.65 -7.18
C VAL A 174 0.38 19.01 -7.26
N ALA A 175 0.60 19.91 -6.33
CA ALA A 175 -0.08 21.21 -6.26
C ALA A 175 -0.05 22.00 -7.58
N ASP A 176 1.12 22.10 -8.22
CA ASP A 176 1.28 22.80 -9.49
C ASP A 176 0.71 22.00 -10.67
N GLN A 177 0.77 20.67 -10.61
CA GLN A 177 0.28 19.79 -11.67
C GLN A 177 -1.26 19.78 -11.76
N ILE A 178 -1.97 20.07 -10.67
CA ILE A 178 -3.43 20.23 -10.69
C ILE A 178 -3.81 21.49 -11.44
N ARG A 179 -3.03 22.57 -11.29
CA ARG A 179 -3.27 23.84 -11.97
C ARG A 179 -2.93 23.79 -13.45
N SER A 180 -1.78 23.21 -13.78
CA SER A 180 -1.29 23.13 -15.16
C SER A 180 -0.45 21.86 -15.34
N ARG A 181 -0.83 21.07 -16.32
CA ARG A 181 -0.06 19.88 -16.76
C ARG A 181 -0.27 19.62 -18.23
N GLU A 182 0.72 19.01 -18.81
CA GLU A 182 0.70 18.53 -20.19
C GLU A 182 1.00 17.04 -20.22
N SER A 183 0.48 16.37 -21.23
CA SER A 183 0.73 14.97 -21.49
C SER A 183 1.06 14.82 -22.97
N SER A 184 2.30 14.48 -23.26
CA SER A 184 2.76 14.14 -24.62
C SER A 184 2.20 12.78 -25.05
N MET A 185 2.27 12.47 -26.35
CA MET A 185 1.92 11.13 -26.83
C MET A 185 2.85 10.07 -26.24
N ALA A 186 4.14 10.38 -26.08
CA ALA A 186 5.11 9.51 -25.43
C ALA A 186 4.74 9.23 -23.97
N ASP A 187 4.31 10.23 -23.21
CA ASP A 187 3.85 10.05 -21.83
C ASP A 187 2.62 9.13 -21.75
N ARG A 188 1.67 9.29 -22.67
CA ARG A 188 0.46 8.43 -22.72
C ARG A 188 0.82 6.98 -23.01
N LEU A 189 1.68 6.74 -23.99
CA LEU A 189 2.15 5.40 -24.32
C LEU A 189 2.93 4.77 -23.16
N GLN A 190 3.90 5.48 -22.60
CA GLN A 190 4.68 4.98 -21.46
C GLN A 190 3.83 4.79 -20.22
N GLY A 191 2.82 5.64 -20.00
CA GLY A 191 1.83 5.45 -18.94
C GLY A 191 1.00 4.19 -19.14
N PHE A 192 0.57 3.90 -20.38
CA PHE A 192 -0.12 2.66 -20.72
C PHE A 192 0.76 1.42 -20.48
N TYR A 193 2.03 1.44 -20.95
CA TYR A 193 2.97 0.34 -20.69
C TYR A 193 3.16 0.09 -19.21
N ARG A 194 3.32 1.16 -18.43
CA ARG A 194 3.45 1.07 -16.98
C ARG A 194 2.20 0.46 -16.32
N PHE A 195 1.02 0.86 -16.79
CA PHE A 195 -0.24 0.30 -16.33
C PHE A 195 -0.33 -1.21 -16.61
N VAL A 196 0.03 -1.64 -17.81
CA VAL A 196 0.02 -3.05 -18.21
C VAL A 196 1.02 -3.87 -17.40
N ILE A 197 2.22 -3.36 -17.16
CA ILE A 197 3.20 -4.01 -16.28
C ILE A 197 2.61 -4.21 -14.87
N GLY A 198 1.96 -3.19 -14.33
CA GLY A 198 1.27 -3.28 -13.05
C GLY A 198 0.16 -4.34 -13.04
N LEU A 199 -0.63 -4.39 -14.11
CA LEU A 199 -1.68 -5.38 -14.29
C LEU A 199 -1.13 -6.81 -14.36
N CYS A 200 -0.03 -7.03 -15.09
CA CYS A 200 0.66 -8.33 -15.13
C CYS A 200 1.17 -8.75 -13.74
N LYS A 201 1.78 -7.83 -13.00
CA LYS A 201 2.22 -8.08 -11.61
C LYS A 201 1.06 -8.55 -10.73
N LYS A 202 -0.10 -7.91 -10.85
CA LYS A 202 -1.29 -8.23 -10.06
C LYS A 202 -1.89 -9.56 -10.49
N ILE A 203 -2.25 -9.71 -11.75
CA ILE A 203 -3.07 -10.85 -12.21
C ILE A 203 -2.21 -12.11 -12.39
N LEU A 204 -1.04 -12.00 -13.02
CA LEU A 204 -0.27 -13.17 -13.40
C LEU A 204 0.69 -13.67 -12.31
N ILE A 205 0.99 -12.85 -11.30
CA ILE A 205 1.89 -13.24 -10.22
C ILE A 205 1.15 -13.20 -8.88
N ALA A 206 0.67 -12.03 -8.45
CA ALA A 206 0.14 -11.87 -7.10
C ALA A 206 -1.15 -12.66 -6.86
N ASP A 207 -2.09 -12.67 -7.79
CA ASP A 207 -3.36 -13.37 -7.63
C ASP A 207 -3.18 -14.89 -7.69
N VAL A 208 -2.30 -15.37 -8.59
CA VAL A 208 -1.97 -16.80 -8.68
C VAL A 208 -1.35 -17.29 -7.37
N ILE A 209 -0.34 -16.57 -6.84
CA ILE A 209 0.28 -16.92 -5.55
C ILE A 209 -0.73 -16.79 -4.42
N GLY A 210 -1.58 -15.75 -4.47
CA GLY A 210 -2.57 -15.45 -3.43
C GLY A 210 -3.60 -16.55 -3.25
N ALA A 211 -4.06 -17.16 -4.34
CA ALA A 211 -4.99 -18.28 -4.29
C ALA A 211 -4.42 -19.48 -3.51
N GLU A 212 -3.14 -19.80 -3.74
CA GLU A 212 -2.44 -20.89 -3.05
C GLU A 212 -2.21 -20.56 -1.56
N VAL A 213 -1.83 -19.33 -1.25
CA VAL A 213 -1.66 -18.87 0.15
C VAL A 213 -3.00 -18.91 0.90
N ASP A 214 -4.09 -18.47 0.26
CA ASP A 214 -5.43 -18.50 0.86
C ASP A 214 -5.95 -19.95 1.02
N ALA A 215 -5.59 -20.88 0.14
CA ALA A 215 -5.93 -22.29 0.26
C ALA A 215 -5.29 -22.94 1.51
N VAL A 216 -4.07 -22.56 1.86
CA VAL A 216 -3.37 -23.12 3.03
C VAL A 216 -3.71 -22.35 4.32
N LEU A 217 -3.60 -21.03 4.32
CA LEU A 217 -3.75 -20.21 5.54
C LEU A 217 -5.18 -19.75 5.79
N GLY A 218 -6.12 -20.06 4.90
CA GLY A 218 -7.45 -19.48 4.92
C GLY A 218 -7.48 -18.00 4.47
N PRO A 219 -8.63 -17.34 4.51
CA PRO A 219 -8.75 -15.93 4.15
C PRO A 219 -7.92 -15.07 5.10
N SER A 220 -7.41 -13.93 4.61
CA SER A 220 -6.58 -13.02 5.46
C SER A 220 -7.38 -12.40 6.61
N ASN A 221 -8.67 -12.19 6.43
CA ASN A 221 -9.57 -11.75 7.51
C ASN A 221 -10.30 -12.97 8.08
N LEU A 222 -9.89 -13.37 9.27
CA LEU A 222 -10.49 -14.48 10.02
C LEU A 222 -11.74 -14.05 10.80
N THR A 223 -12.04 -12.76 10.85
CA THR A 223 -13.17 -12.22 11.59
C THR A 223 -14.49 -12.57 10.90
N GLY A 224 -15.34 -13.28 11.60
CA GLY A 224 -16.65 -13.73 11.07
C GLY A 224 -16.66 -15.19 10.60
N LEU A 225 -15.51 -15.89 10.66
CA LEU A 225 -15.48 -17.35 10.53
C LEU A 225 -16.08 -18.01 11.78
N GLY A 226 -16.78 -19.12 11.57
CA GLY A 226 -17.26 -19.97 12.68
C GLY A 226 -16.10 -20.66 13.40
N THR A 227 -16.35 -21.09 14.64
CA THR A 227 -15.36 -21.81 15.47
C THR A 227 -14.81 -23.08 14.78
N GLU A 228 -15.69 -23.81 14.06
CA GLU A 228 -15.31 -25.01 13.30
C GLU A 228 -14.35 -24.67 12.15
N GLN A 229 -14.64 -23.62 11.37
CA GLN A 229 -13.79 -23.17 10.26
C GLN A 229 -12.41 -22.68 10.76
N LEU A 230 -12.39 -22.00 11.91
CA LEU A 230 -11.13 -21.58 12.54
C LEU A 230 -10.33 -22.80 13.00
N ALA A 231 -10.97 -23.77 13.66
CA ALA A 231 -10.32 -24.99 14.09
C ALA A 231 -9.73 -25.77 12.90
N GLU A 232 -10.48 -25.91 11.81
CA GLU A 232 -9.99 -26.55 10.57
C GLU A 232 -8.74 -25.85 10.00
N ILE A 233 -8.69 -24.51 10.02
CA ILE A 233 -7.51 -23.76 9.58
C ILE A 233 -6.32 -24.04 10.51
N PHE A 234 -6.54 -24.03 11.83
CA PHE A 234 -5.50 -24.33 12.81
C PHE A 234 -4.94 -25.74 12.64
N ASP A 235 -5.81 -26.75 12.49
CA ASP A 235 -5.41 -28.15 12.30
C ASP A 235 -4.63 -28.33 11.00
N ARG A 236 -5.10 -27.70 9.91
CA ARG A 236 -4.39 -27.71 8.63
C ARG A 236 -2.99 -27.11 8.73
N VAL A 237 -2.85 -25.94 9.38
CA VAL A 237 -1.56 -25.26 9.55
C VAL A 237 -0.64 -26.06 10.50
N ALA A 238 -1.19 -26.66 11.55
CA ALA A 238 -0.44 -27.51 12.48
C ALA A 238 0.08 -28.81 11.83
N ALA A 239 -0.61 -29.31 10.80
CA ALA A 239 -0.22 -30.51 10.06
C ALA A 239 0.80 -30.24 8.93
N LEU A 240 1.17 -28.99 8.64
CA LEU A 240 2.14 -28.67 7.60
C LEU A 240 3.52 -29.25 7.94
N ASP A 241 4.21 -29.76 6.94
CA ASP A 241 5.65 -30.00 7.00
C ASP A 241 6.44 -28.68 6.82
N SER A 242 7.74 -28.71 7.20
CA SER A 242 8.59 -27.52 7.14
C SER A 242 8.77 -26.98 5.72
N THR A 243 8.77 -27.83 4.69
CA THR A 243 8.89 -27.39 3.29
C THR A 243 7.69 -26.57 2.88
N THR A 244 6.49 -27.08 3.12
CA THR A 244 5.23 -26.40 2.79
C THR A 244 5.07 -25.12 3.59
N ALA A 245 5.40 -25.12 4.89
CA ALA A 245 5.36 -23.93 5.74
C ALA A 245 6.28 -22.81 5.21
N TRP A 246 7.51 -23.13 4.79
CA TRP A 246 8.41 -22.16 4.15
C TRP A 246 7.94 -21.71 2.77
N LEU A 247 7.41 -22.61 1.95
CA LEU A 247 6.86 -22.25 0.63
C LEU A 247 5.72 -21.23 0.75
N VAL A 248 4.80 -21.44 1.69
CA VAL A 248 3.68 -20.52 1.92
C VAL A 248 4.16 -19.16 2.46
N ALA A 249 5.14 -19.15 3.35
CA ALA A 249 5.74 -17.92 3.87
C ALA A 249 6.43 -17.10 2.75
N LEU A 250 7.21 -17.77 1.89
CA LEU A 250 7.85 -17.16 0.72
C LEU A 250 6.81 -16.70 -0.30
N ALA A 251 5.80 -17.50 -0.55
CA ALA A 251 4.68 -17.20 -1.44
C ALA A 251 4.00 -15.88 -1.00
N TYR A 252 3.66 -15.76 0.28
CA TYR A 252 3.07 -14.52 0.78
C TYR A 252 3.99 -13.30 0.64
N ALA A 253 5.29 -13.45 0.89
CA ALA A 253 6.22 -12.34 0.71
C ALA A 253 6.24 -11.83 -0.75
N PHE A 254 6.20 -12.72 -1.74
CA PHE A 254 6.07 -12.30 -3.14
C PHE A 254 4.67 -11.80 -3.48
N GLN A 255 3.61 -12.43 -2.96
CA GLN A 255 2.24 -11.96 -3.15
C GLN A 255 2.08 -10.50 -2.75
N ILE A 256 2.42 -10.13 -1.51
CA ILE A 256 2.26 -8.75 -1.02
C ILE A 256 3.09 -7.75 -1.82
N TYR A 257 4.29 -8.14 -2.26
CA TYR A 257 5.13 -7.27 -3.08
C TYR A 257 4.54 -7.03 -4.46
N PHE A 258 4.20 -8.08 -5.19
CA PHE A 258 3.68 -7.95 -6.56
C PHE A 258 2.28 -7.36 -6.59
N ASP A 259 1.45 -7.64 -5.59
CA ASP A 259 0.12 -7.05 -5.46
C ASP A 259 0.23 -5.52 -5.29
N PHE A 260 1.01 -5.07 -4.32
CA PHE A 260 1.11 -3.65 -4.01
C PHE A 260 1.97 -2.87 -5.02
N ALA A 261 3.06 -3.45 -5.52
CA ALA A 261 3.85 -2.85 -6.59
C ALA A 261 3.04 -2.78 -7.90
N GLY A 262 2.23 -3.82 -8.19
CA GLY A 262 1.32 -3.84 -9.34
C GLY A 262 0.29 -2.71 -9.27
N TYR A 263 -0.37 -2.55 -8.13
CA TYR A 263 -1.31 -1.44 -7.94
C TYR A 263 -0.62 -0.07 -8.08
N SER A 264 0.56 0.09 -7.48
CA SER A 264 1.32 1.35 -7.57
C SER A 264 1.72 1.66 -9.02
N ASP A 265 2.15 0.66 -9.80
CA ASP A 265 2.48 0.82 -11.20
C ASP A 265 1.25 1.20 -12.05
N MET A 266 0.10 0.58 -11.79
CA MET A 266 -1.16 0.97 -12.45
C MET A 266 -1.54 2.41 -12.12
N ALA A 267 -1.45 2.83 -10.87
CA ALA A 267 -1.74 4.20 -10.43
C ALA A 267 -0.81 5.23 -11.08
N ILE A 268 0.51 4.96 -11.07
CA ILE A 268 1.53 5.82 -11.71
C ILE A 268 1.30 5.89 -13.22
N GLY A 269 0.99 4.75 -13.85
CA GLY A 269 0.67 4.67 -15.28
C GLY A 269 -0.53 5.53 -15.66
N LEU A 270 -1.65 5.40 -14.95
CA LEU A 270 -2.85 6.21 -15.12
C LEU A 270 -2.58 7.70 -14.91
N GLY A 271 -1.81 8.03 -13.86
CA GLY A 271 -1.37 9.40 -13.61
C GLY A 271 -0.59 9.97 -14.79
N ARG A 272 0.39 9.20 -15.32
CA ARG A 272 1.23 9.63 -16.45
C ARG A 272 0.44 9.83 -17.73
N ILE A 273 -0.54 8.98 -18.03
CA ILE A 273 -1.45 9.17 -19.19
C ILE A 273 -2.14 10.53 -19.10
N MET A 274 -2.55 10.96 -17.90
CA MET A 274 -3.21 12.23 -17.65
C MET A 274 -2.27 13.44 -17.51
N GLY A 275 -0.95 13.22 -17.54
CA GLY A 275 0.09 14.24 -17.38
C GLY A 275 0.54 14.48 -15.94
N PHE A 276 0.14 13.65 -14.98
CA PHE A 276 0.64 13.69 -13.61
C PHE A 276 1.93 12.88 -13.47
N LYS A 277 2.87 13.39 -12.69
CA LYS A 277 4.11 12.71 -12.31
C LYS A 277 4.01 12.28 -10.85
N PHE A 278 3.51 11.08 -10.62
CA PHE A 278 3.42 10.51 -9.30
C PHE A 278 4.76 9.94 -8.85
N PRO A 279 5.09 10.01 -7.54
CA PRO A 279 6.34 9.46 -7.03
C PRO A 279 6.36 7.93 -7.09
N GLU A 280 7.56 7.37 -7.27
CA GLU A 280 7.77 5.92 -7.17
C GLU A 280 7.52 5.42 -5.76
N ASN A 281 6.93 4.23 -5.67
CA ASN A 281 6.57 3.63 -4.36
C ASN A 281 7.45 2.44 -3.99
N PHE A 282 8.09 1.81 -4.98
CA PHE A 282 8.97 0.65 -4.81
C PHE A 282 10.25 0.78 -5.63
N ASN A 283 11.36 0.32 -5.06
CA ASN A 283 12.65 0.22 -5.76
C ASN A 283 13.36 -1.08 -5.38
N ASN A 284 12.87 -2.22 -5.90
CA ASN A 284 13.46 -3.55 -5.68
C ASN A 284 13.77 -3.85 -4.20
N PRO A 285 12.77 -3.82 -3.30
CA PRO A 285 12.98 -3.85 -1.86
C PRO A 285 13.67 -5.13 -1.38
N TYR A 286 13.47 -6.27 -2.03
CA TYR A 286 14.05 -7.55 -1.63
C TYR A 286 15.55 -7.68 -1.94
N THR A 287 16.13 -6.73 -2.69
CA THR A 287 17.59 -6.65 -2.89
C THR A 287 18.33 -5.92 -1.77
N SER A 288 17.64 -5.52 -0.71
CA SER A 288 18.18 -4.73 0.40
C SER A 288 19.11 -5.55 1.29
N ARG A 289 20.15 -4.89 1.81
CA ARG A 289 21.17 -5.50 2.68
C ARG A 289 20.94 -5.24 4.16
N SER A 290 19.87 -4.54 4.51
CA SER A 290 19.43 -4.27 5.88
C SER A 290 17.96 -3.86 5.91
N ILE A 291 17.32 -3.94 7.08
CA ILE A 291 15.93 -3.50 7.24
C ILE A 291 15.80 -1.99 7.03
N THR A 292 16.80 -1.22 7.39
CA THR A 292 16.86 0.22 7.08
C THR A 292 16.87 0.50 5.57
N GLU A 293 17.61 -0.28 4.79
CA GLU A 293 17.62 -0.16 3.32
C GLU A 293 16.30 -0.65 2.73
N PHE A 294 15.74 -1.74 3.26
CA PHE A 294 14.44 -2.27 2.84
C PHE A 294 13.36 -1.17 2.90
N TRP A 295 13.22 -0.46 4.00
CA TRP A 295 12.24 0.62 4.16
C TRP A 295 12.51 1.87 3.31
N ARG A 296 13.71 2.04 2.79
CA ARG A 296 14.01 3.08 1.78
C ARG A 296 13.58 2.68 0.38
N ARG A 297 13.24 1.41 0.16
CA ARG A 297 12.88 0.82 -1.13
C ARG A 297 11.44 0.28 -1.17
N TRP A 298 10.87 0.00 -0.01
CA TRP A 298 9.51 -0.45 0.20
C TRP A 298 8.62 0.71 0.61
N HIS A 299 7.46 0.88 -0.09
CA HIS A 299 6.45 1.90 0.24
C HIS A 299 7.07 3.28 0.53
N MET A 300 7.90 3.75 -0.41
CA MET A 300 8.76 4.93 -0.27
C MET A 300 7.96 6.18 0.09
N THR A 301 6.73 6.28 -0.43
CA THR A 301 5.84 7.42 -0.17
C THR A 301 5.31 7.45 1.26
N LEU A 302 5.01 6.29 1.86
CA LEU A 302 4.70 6.19 3.29
C LEU A 302 5.94 6.55 4.13
N GLY A 303 7.11 6.05 3.75
CA GLY A 303 8.38 6.43 4.40
C GLY A 303 8.60 7.93 4.39
N ALA A 304 8.36 8.59 3.26
CA ALA A 304 8.44 10.05 3.15
C ALA A 304 7.39 10.77 4.00
N PHE A 305 6.16 10.26 4.06
CA PHE A 305 5.11 10.79 4.93
C PHE A 305 5.52 10.70 6.41
N ILE A 306 5.88 9.51 6.89
CA ILE A 306 6.30 9.30 8.29
C ILE A 306 7.50 10.17 8.64
N MET A 307 8.49 10.28 7.75
CA MET A 307 9.68 11.12 7.96
C MET A 307 9.30 12.59 8.18
N ASN A 308 8.50 13.17 7.29
CA ASN A 308 8.25 14.62 7.26
C ASN A 308 7.16 15.06 8.26
N TYR A 309 6.18 14.20 8.53
CA TYR A 309 5.01 14.58 9.32
C TYR A 309 4.97 13.96 10.72
N LEU A 310 5.82 12.97 11.00
CA LEU A 310 5.91 12.33 12.31
C LEU A 310 7.34 12.38 12.90
N TYR A 311 8.32 11.80 12.22
CA TYR A 311 9.68 11.66 12.76
C TYR A 311 10.38 13.00 13.00
N ILE A 312 10.39 13.90 12.02
CA ILE A 312 11.00 15.23 12.14
C ILE A 312 10.30 16.08 13.22
N PRO A 313 8.95 16.15 13.29
CA PRO A 313 8.25 16.85 14.37
C PRO A 313 8.53 16.31 15.77
N LEU A 314 8.74 14.98 15.94
CA LEU A 314 9.15 14.38 17.21
C LEU A 314 10.58 14.75 17.66
N GLY A 315 11.31 15.48 16.81
CA GLY A 315 12.68 15.93 17.05
C GLY A 315 13.73 15.20 16.22
N GLY A 316 13.35 14.18 15.45
CA GLY A 316 14.27 13.46 14.56
C GLY A 316 15.54 12.99 15.26
N ASN A 317 16.70 13.30 14.68
CA ASN A 317 18.05 13.00 15.23
C ASN A 317 18.59 14.10 16.17
N ARG A 318 17.87 15.21 16.35
CA ARG A 318 18.44 16.44 16.97
C ARG A 318 18.51 16.38 18.50
N LYS A 319 17.75 15.49 19.15
CA LYS A 319 17.59 15.43 20.60
C LYS A 319 18.37 14.27 21.26
N GLY A 320 19.54 13.90 20.68
CA GLY A 320 20.40 12.84 21.21
C GLY A 320 20.04 11.43 20.73
N LYS A 321 20.96 10.46 20.95
CA LYS A 321 20.85 9.08 20.43
C LYS A 321 19.65 8.32 20.99
N GLY A 322 19.41 8.38 22.32
CA GLY A 322 18.27 7.68 22.95
C GLY A 322 16.93 8.13 22.37
N ARG A 323 16.74 9.46 22.23
CA ARG A 323 15.52 10.02 21.63
C ARG A 323 15.37 9.64 20.15
N MET A 324 16.48 9.56 19.42
CA MET A 324 16.47 9.10 18.03
C MET A 324 15.95 7.66 17.92
N TYR A 325 16.45 6.73 18.75
CA TYR A 325 15.97 5.33 18.74
C TYR A 325 14.49 5.25 19.13
N PHE A 326 14.07 5.97 20.17
CA PHE A 326 12.66 6.06 20.54
C PHE A 326 11.81 6.58 19.38
N ASN A 327 12.21 7.68 18.73
CA ASN A 327 11.47 8.25 17.60
C ASN A 327 11.37 7.26 16.44
N LEU A 328 12.42 6.52 16.13
CA LEU A 328 12.41 5.49 15.08
C LEU A 328 11.43 4.37 15.44
N TRP A 329 11.53 3.83 16.64
CA TRP A 329 10.69 2.72 17.08
C TRP A 329 9.23 3.11 17.13
N ILE A 330 8.89 4.26 17.72
CA ILE A 330 7.49 4.74 17.81
C ILE A 330 6.89 5.05 16.43
N CYS A 331 7.68 5.55 15.48
CA CYS A 331 7.22 5.78 14.11
C CYS A 331 6.81 4.48 13.42
N PHE A 332 7.57 3.40 13.62
CA PHE A 332 7.22 2.09 13.07
C PHE A 332 6.06 1.43 13.81
N LEU A 333 5.96 1.60 15.12
CA LEU A 333 4.80 1.16 15.89
C LEU A 333 3.50 1.83 15.40
N ILE A 334 3.54 3.15 15.18
CA ILE A 334 2.41 3.90 14.61
C ILE A 334 2.13 3.46 13.16
N SER A 335 3.16 3.15 12.38
CA SER A 335 2.98 2.59 11.03
C SER A 335 2.29 1.23 11.07
N GLY A 336 2.63 0.36 12.02
CA GLY A 336 1.95 -0.92 12.21
C GLY A 336 0.47 -0.71 12.55
N LEU A 337 0.17 0.11 13.54
CA LEU A 337 -1.21 0.50 13.87
C LEU A 337 -1.95 1.07 12.67
N TRP A 338 -1.31 1.92 11.87
CA TRP A 338 -1.92 2.49 10.66
C TRP A 338 -2.32 1.41 9.63
N HIS A 339 -1.53 0.34 9.49
CA HIS A 339 -1.85 -0.76 8.58
C HIS A 339 -3.10 -1.52 9.02
N GLY A 340 -3.23 -1.86 10.30
CA GLY A 340 -4.38 -2.61 10.78
C GLY A 340 -4.62 -2.47 12.28
N ALA A 341 -5.87 -2.62 12.68
CA ALA A 341 -6.31 -2.54 14.06
C ALA A 341 -6.32 -3.95 14.70
N SER A 342 -5.14 -4.58 14.81
CA SER A 342 -4.94 -5.84 15.52
C SER A 342 -3.56 -5.88 16.20
N TRP A 343 -3.39 -6.77 17.16
CA TRP A 343 -2.12 -6.96 17.86
C TRP A 343 -1.01 -7.44 16.94
N ASN A 344 -1.33 -8.18 15.90
CA ASN A 344 -0.37 -8.63 14.88
C ASN A 344 0.30 -7.46 14.18
N PHE A 345 -0.47 -6.42 13.81
CA PHE A 345 0.09 -5.21 13.21
C PHE A 345 0.93 -4.39 14.19
N VAL A 346 0.58 -4.40 15.47
CA VAL A 346 1.39 -3.78 16.54
C VAL A 346 2.75 -4.48 16.64
N ILE A 347 2.76 -5.82 16.67
CA ILE A 347 3.99 -6.63 16.71
C ILE A 347 4.79 -6.45 15.43
N TRP A 348 4.15 -6.46 14.26
CA TRP A 348 4.79 -6.20 12.98
C TRP A 348 5.55 -4.86 12.98
N GLY A 349 4.88 -3.79 13.40
CA GLY A 349 5.51 -2.46 13.51
C GLY A 349 6.63 -2.42 14.55
N ALA A 350 6.42 -3.03 15.71
CA ALA A 350 7.44 -3.10 16.78
C ALA A 350 8.70 -3.83 16.33
N LEU A 351 8.56 -4.97 15.61
CA LEU A 351 9.68 -5.75 15.07
C LEU A 351 10.47 -4.96 14.03
N HIS A 352 9.80 -4.32 13.07
CA HIS A 352 10.49 -3.48 12.09
C HIS A 352 11.22 -2.31 12.76
N GLY A 353 10.59 -1.63 13.73
CA GLY A 353 11.21 -0.58 14.51
C GLY A 353 12.44 -1.07 15.29
N LEU A 354 12.34 -2.26 15.90
CA LEU A 354 13.44 -2.92 16.60
C LEU A 354 14.63 -3.18 15.65
N PHE A 355 14.39 -3.83 14.52
CA PHE A 355 15.46 -4.15 13.56
C PHE A 355 16.13 -2.90 12.97
N ILE A 356 15.39 -1.81 12.75
CA ILE A 356 15.98 -0.52 12.33
C ILE A 356 16.87 0.07 13.42
N CYS A 357 16.48 -0.05 14.69
CA CYS A 357 17.33 0.34 15.80
C CYS A 357 18.59 -0.53 15.89
N LEU A 358 18.45 -1.85 15.73
CA LEU A 358 19.58 -2.80 15.70
C LEU A 358 20.53 -2.53 14.52
N ASP A 359 20.00 -2.21 13.33
CA ASP A 359 20.81 -1.81 12.18
C ASP A 359 21.71 -0.61 12.50
N LYS A 360 21.18 0.36 13.22
CA LYS A 360 21.94 1.56 13.61
C LYS A 360 22.91 1.28 14.76
N LEU A 361 22.59 0.38 15.67
CA LEU A 361 23.43 0.02 16.81
C LEU A 361 24.67 -0.79 16.36
N PHE A 362 24.45 -1.93 15.72
CA PHE A 362 25.53 -2.84 15.36
C PHE A 362 25.26 -3.68 14.11
N LEU A 363 24.01 -4.07 13.83
CA LEU A 363 23.67 -5.04 12.79
C LEU A 363 24.09 -4.55 11.40
N GLY A 364 23.94 -3.26 11.10
CA GLY A 364 24.40 -2.66 9.85
C GLY A 364 25.92 -2.78 9.62
N LYS A 365 26.73 -2.82 10.69
CA LYS A 365 28.18 -3.08 10.57
C LYS A 365 28.44 -4.56 10.30
N VAL A 366 27.71 -5.46 10.95
CA VAL A 366 27.78 -6.91 10.70
C VAL A 366 27.42 -7.22 9.26
N MET A 367 26.29 -6.70 8.76
CA MET A 367 25.85 -6.88 7.38
C MET A 367 26.88 -6.41 6.35
N LYS A 368 27.55 -5.29 6.60
CA LYS A 368 28.65 -4.83 5.74
C LYS A 368 29.84 -5.79 5.75
N LYS A 369 30.17 -6.39 6.90
CA LYS A 369 31.32 -7.30 7.07
C LYS A 369 31.10 -8.65 6.39
N ILE A 370 29.90 -9.22 6.45
CA ILE A 370 29.58 -10.53 5.85
C ILE A 370 29.41 -10.49 4.32
N GLY A 371 29.34 -9.28 3.73
CA GLY A 371 29.27 -9.08 2.29
C GLY A 371 27.85 -8.99 1.73
N LYS A 372 27.73 -8.77 0.40
CA LYS A 372 26.46 -8.42 -0.27
C LYS A 372 25.44 -9.56 -0.24
N ALA A 373 25.83 -10.74 -0.69
CA ALA A 373 24.88 -11.85 -0.87
C ALA A 373 24.31 -12.36 0.47
N PRO A 374 25.13 -12.66 1.52
CA PRO A 374 24.59 -13.07 2.82
C PRO A 374 23.71 -11.98 3.45
N SER A 375 24.07 -10.70 3.32
CA SER A 375 23.25 -9.59 3.86
C SER A 375 21.88 -9.51 3.21
N VAL A 376 21.78 -9.71 1.89
CA VAL A 376 20.49 -9.73 1.18
C VAL A 376 19.66 -10.90 1.64
N ILE A 377 20.24 -12.11 1.73
CA ILE A 377 19.53 -13.31 2.16
C ILE A 377 19.00 -13.13 3.60
N LEU A 378 19.85 -12.74 4.54
CA LEU A 378 19.43 -12.54 5.94
C LEU A 378 18.37 -11.46 6.08
N THR A 379 18.49 -10.34 5.35
CA THR A 379 17.47 -9.30 5.35
C THR A 379 16.15 -9.81 4.79
N PHE A 380 16.18 -10.54 3.66
CA PHE A 380 15.00 -11.10 3.02
C PHE A 380 14.30 -12.11 3.94
N VAL A 381 15.04 -13.06 4.54
CA VAL A 381 14.47 -14.03 5.49
C VAL A 381 13.85 -13.34 6.70
N THR A 382 14.53 -12.31 7.26
CA THR A 382 13.96 -11.52 8.36
C THR A 382 12.64 -10.85 7.95
N VAL A 383 12.59 -10.27 6.76
CA VAL A 383 11.37 -9.66 6.24
C VAL A 383 10.26 -10.69 6.01
N VAL A 384 10.57 -11.88 5.46
CA VAL A 384 9.61 -12.97 5.28
C VAL A 384 8.97 -13.36 6.62
N LEU A 385 9.78 -13.55 7.66
CA LEU A 385 9.26 -13.89 9.00
C LEU A 385 8.37 -12.80 9.59
N ILE A 386 8.74 -11.53 9.41
CA ILE A 386 7.93 -10.41 9.90
C ILE A 386 6.63 -10.26 9.09
N TRP A 387 6.62 -10.60 7.78
CA TRP A 387 5.41 -10.59 6.96
C TRP A 387 4.33 -11.56 7.42
N LEU A 388 4.66 -12.61 8.18
CA LEU A 388 3.66 -13.53 8.73
C LEU A 388 2.69 -12.82 9.68
N PHE A 389 3.19 -11.88 10.51
CA PHE A 389 2.35 -11.05 11.37
C PHE A 389 1.46 -10.07 10.58
N PHE A 390 1.81 -9.76 9.36
CA PHE A 390 0.97 -8.93 8.48
C PHE A 390 -0.11 -9.76 7.78
N ARG A 391 0.17 -11.05 7.47
CA ARG A 391 -0.76 -11.93 6.76
C ARG A 391 -1.85 -12.49 7.66
N ILE A 392 -1.49 -12.91 8.84
CA ILE A 392 -2.33 -13.67 9.76
C ILE A 392 -2.73 -12.75 10.91
N GLU A 393 -4.06 -12.54 11.09
CA GLU A 393 -4.55 -11.67 12.16
C GLU A 393 -4.56 -12.34 13.55
N ASP A 394 -4.45 -13.66 13.62
CA ASP A 394 -4.39 -14.43 14.84
C ASP A 394 -2.95 -14.75 15.25
N LEU A 395 -2.59 -14.41 16.50
CA LEU A 395 -1.23 -14.63 17.02
C LEU A 395 -0.91 -16.12 17.24
N GLY A 396 -1.91 -16.91 17.65
CA GLY A 396 -1.75 -18.34 17.85
C GLY A 396 -1.44 -19.05 16.54
N LEU A 397 -2.22 -18.74 15.50
CA LEU A 397 -2.00 -19.28 14.15
C LEU A 397 -0.66 -18.83 13.55
N THR A 398 -0.28 -17.56 13.75
CA THR A 398 1.04 -17.05 13.34
C THR A 398 2.16 -17.85 14.02
N TRP A 399 2.04 -18.08 15.31
CA TRP A 399 3.03 -18.84 16.07
C TRP A 399 3.07 -20.30 15.64
N THR A 400 1.92 -20.93 15.40
CA THR A 400 1.83 -22.31 14.88
C THR A 400 2.57 -22.43 13.55
N LEU A 401 2.36 -21.50 12.61
CA LEU A 401 3.08 -21.51 11.33
C LEU A 401 4.59 -21.36 11.52
N ILE A 402 5.03 -20.43 12.40
CA ILE A 402 6.46 -20.25 12.70
C ILE A 402 7.06 -21.55 13.28
N THR A 403 6.39 -22.19 14.22
CA THR A 403 6.90 -23.46 14.80
C THR A 403 7.00 -24.56 13.75
N ARG A 404 6.06 -24.66 12.81
CA ARG A 404 6.12 -25.60 11.68
C ARG A 404 7.28 -25.30 10.73
N MET A 405 7.57 -24.03 10.45
CA MET A 405 8.74 -23.65 9.63
C MET A 405 10.07 -24.16 10.22
N PHE A 406 10.17 -24.26 11.54
CA PHE A 406 11.37 -24.67 12.26
C PHE A 406 11.26 -26.05 12.92
N ALA A 407 10.33 -26.91 12.49
CA ALA A 407 10.20 -28.28 12.95
C ALA A 407 11.26 -29.24 12.33
N PHE A 408 11.90 -28.77 11.24
CA PHE A 408 12.95 -29.52 10.50
C PHE A 408 12.48 -30.87 9.92
N ASP A 409 11.17 -31.03 9.72
CA ASP A 409 10.57 -32.18 9.05
C ASP A 409 10.36 -31.90 7.55
N PHE A 410 11.46 -31.74 6.81
CA PHE A 410 11.42 -31.42 5.40
C PHE A 410 10.98 -32.64 4.56
N VAL A 411 9.86 -32.47 3.84
CA VAL A 411 9.32 -33.47 2.92
C VAL A 411 9.36 -32.92 1.49
N ALA A 412 9.69 -33.76 0.51
CA ALA A 412 9.60 -33.35 -0.88
C ALA A 412 8.13 -33.09 -1.26
N PRO A 413 7.81 -31.92 -1.81
CA PRO A 413 6.42 -31.60 -2.16
C PRO A 413 5.94 -32.52 -3.29
N ASN A 414 4.63 -32.79 -3.34
CA ASN A 414 4.03 -33.40 -4.51
C ASN A 414 4.05 -32.39 -5.67
N TRP A 415 4.98 -32.56 -6.59
CA TRP A 415 5.22 -31.62 -7.69
C TRP A 415 4.00 -31.40 -8.57
N HIS A 416 3.12 -32.41 -8.70
CA HIS A 416 1.90 -32.27 -9.48
C HIS A 416 0.98 -31.18 -8.91
N ASP A 417 0.87 -31.10 -7.59
CA ASP A 417 -0.03 -30.17 -6.91
C ASP A 417 0.56 -28.75 -6.78
N VAL A 418 1.89 -28.62 -6.74
CA VAL A 418 2.56 -27.34 -6.46
C VAL A 418 3.30 -26.73 -7.66
N ILE A 419 3.28 -27.38 -8.85
CA ILE A 419 4.08 -26.92 -10.00
C ILE A 419 3.74 -25.50 -10.41
N GLN A 420 2.47 -25.12 -10.43
CA GLN A 420 2.05 -23.77 -10.79
C GLN A 420 2.57 -22.74 -9.80
N LEU A 421 2.47 -23.02 -8.50
CA LEU A 421 3.02 -22.15 -7.46
C LEU A 421 4.54 -22.01 -7.62
N VAL A 422 5.26 -23.11 -7.77
CA VAL A 422 6.73 -23.09 -7.87
C VAL A 422 7.20 -22.33 -9.10
N VAL A 423 6.58 -22.55 -10.26
CA VAL A 423 6.91 -21.78 -11.48
C VAL A 423 6.65 -20.28 -11.26
N THR A 424 5.51 -19.93 -10.66
CA THR A 424 5.19 -18.53 -10.39
C THR A 424 6.15 -17.92 -9.37
N LEU A 425 6.57 -18.67 -8.34
CA LEU A 425 7.58 -18.23 -7.38
C LEU A 425 8.96 -18.01 -8.03
N ILE A 426 9.36 -18.87 -8.96
CA ILE A 426 10.61 -18.67 -9.75
C ILE A 426 10.53 -17.38 -10.55
N VAL A 427 9.42 -17.11 -11.23
CA VAL A 427 9.20 -15.86 -11.98
C VAL A 427 9.21 -14.66 -11.03
N ALA A 428 8.52 -14.74 -9.91
CA ALA A 428 8.49 -13.70 -8.89
C ALA A 428 9.88 -13.42 -8.32
N ALA A 429 10.64 -14.45 -7.98
CA ALA A 429 12.02 -14.34 -7.51
C ALA A 429 12.92 -13.70 -8.57
N PHE A 430 12.82 -14.15 -9.83
CA PHE A 430 13.58 -13.58 -10.93
C PHE A 430 13.38 -12.05 -11.03
N PHE A 431 12.12 -11.58 -11.10
CA PHE A 431 11.84 -10.15 -11.19
C PHE A 431 12.16 -9.38 -9.89
N SER A 432 12.13 -10.02 -8.73
CA SER A 432 12.50 -9.38 -7.45
C SER A 432 14.01 -9.17 -7.30
N PHE A 433 14.83 -10.09 -7.86
CA PHE A 433 16.27 -10.12 -7.62
C PHE A 433 17.14 -9.81 -8.85
N ILE A 434 16.59 -9.73 -10.06
CA ILE A 434 17.35 -9.46 -11.29
C ILE A 434 18.20 -8.20 -11.21
N THR A 435 17.75 -7.18 -10.49
CA THR A 435 18.46 -5.90 -10.31
C THR A 435 19.68 -6.00 -9.37
N LEU A 436 19.95 -7.16 -8.76
CA LEU A 436 21.25 -7.45 -8.16
C LEU A 436 22.36 -7.47 -9.21
N THR A 437 22.03 -7.72 -10.48
CA THR A 437 22.94 -7.70 -11.63
C THR A 437 22.91 -6.35 -12.34
N LYS A 438 24.03 -5.99 -12.99
CA LYS A 438 24.10 -4.80 -13.84
C LYS A 438 23.15 -4.86 -15.05
N PHE A 439 22.92 -6.06 -15.56
CA PHE A 439 21.97 -6.29 -16.66
C PHE A 439 20.55 -5.92 -16.22
N GLY A 440 20.10 -6.44 -15.08
CA GLY A 440 18.76 -6.17 -14.57
C GLY A 440 18.55 -4.68 -14.24
N GLN A 441 19.58 -3.99 -13.71
CA GLN A 441 19.50 -2.54 -13.48
C GLN A 441 19.31 -1.78 -14.81
N ARG A 442 20.10 -2.09 -15.85
CA ARG A 442 19.95 -1.47 -17.18
C ARG A 442 18.59 -1.77 -17.81
N LEU A 443 18.09 -2.99 -17.62
CA LEU A 443 16.77 -3.36 -18.13
C LEU A 443 15.68 -2.56 -17.45
N GLN A 444 15.72 -2.42 -16.12
CA GLN A 444 14.80 -1.61 -15.37
C GLN A 444 14.84 -0.14 -15.80
N ASP A 445 16.03 0.46 -15.90
CA ASP A 445 16.20 1.84 -16.32
C ASP A 445 15.61 2.06 -17.71
N LYS A 446 15.84 1.11 -18.63
CA LYS A 446 15.30 1.17 -19.99
C LYS A 446 13.78 1.09 -20.01
N VAL A 447 13.18 0.19 -19.23
CA VAL A 447 11.73 -0.03 -19.22
C VAL A 447 10.96 1.12 -18.56
N TYR A 448 11.49 1.67 -17.46
CA TYR A 448 10.72 2.59 -16.63
C TYR A 448 11.10 4.07 -16.81
N PHE A 449 12.36 4.37 -17.15
CA PHE A 449 12.90 5.72 -17.05
C PHE A 449 13.49 6.26 -18.35
N THR A 450 13.66 5.43 -19.38
CA THR A 450 14.22 5.87 -20.67
C THR A 450 13.11 6.22 -21.65
N GLU A 451 13.28 7.28 -22.42
CA GLU A 451 12.40 7.60 -23.54
C GLU A 451 12.69 6.63 -24.70
N PHE A 452 11.61 6.12 -25.31
CA PHE A 452 11.68 5.21 -26.44
C PHE A 452 11.70 5.98 -27.76
N ASN A 453 12.42 5.47 -28.75
CA ASN A 453 12.26 5.93 -30.13
C ASN A 453 10.98 5.33 -30.74
N SER A 454 10.59 5.83 -31.94
CA SER A 454 9.32 5.43 -32.58
C SER A 454 9.21 3.91 -32.81
N GLY A 455 10.31 3.25 -33.25
CA GLY A 455 10.30 1.80 -33.43
C GLY A 455 10.17 1.01 -32.16
N GLN A 456 10.82 1.46 -31.09
CA GLN A 456 10.66 0.87 -29.75
C GLN A 456 9.25 1.05 -29.21
N HIS A 457 8.62 2.22 -29.41
CA HIS A 457 7.23 2.45 -29.03
C HIS A 457 6.28 1.47 -29.71
N ILE A 458 6.45 1.21 -31.03
CA ILE A 458 5.61 0.24 -31.75
C ILE A 458 5.78 -1.17 -31.17
N ALA A 459 7.02 -1.62 -30.98
CA ALA A 459 7.28 -2.95 -30.41
C ALA A 459 6.70 -3.12 -28.99
N VAL A 460 6.94 -2.16 -28.10
CA VAL A 460 6.44 -2.22 -26.71
C VAL A 460 4.93 -2.08 -26.68
N TRP A 461 4.33 -1.29 -27.58
CA TRP A 461 2.88 -1.16 -27.70
C TRP A 461 2.23 -2.50 -28.07
N ILE A 462 2.76 -3.19 -29.10
CA ILE A 462 2.27 -4.52 -29.51
C ILE A 462 2.36 -5.51 -28.35
N VAL A 463 3.51 -5.61 -27.69
CA VAL A 463 3.71 -6.49 -26.53
C VAL A 463 2.74 -6.15 -25.40
N SER A 464 2.51 -4.85 -25.14
CA SER A 464 1.59 -4.40 -24.10
C SER A 464 0.14 -4.74 -24.40
N ILE A 465 -0.30 -4.67 -25.65
CA ILE A 465 -1.66 -5.09 -26.05
C ILE A 465 -1.83 -6.59 -25.82
N PHE A 466 -0.88 -7.42 -26.29
CA PHE A 466 -0.96 -8.87 -26.04
C PHE A 466 -0.96 -9.21 -24.55
N ALA A 467 -0.09 -8.57 -23.77
CA ALA A 467 -0.05 -8.74 -22.32
C ALA A 467 -1.36 -8.31 -21.65
N PHE A 468 -1.95 -7.19 -22.07
CA PHE A 468 -3.25 -6.72 -21.58
C PHE A 468 -4.38 -7.71 -21.88
N LEU A 469 -4.46 -8.21 -23.13
CA LEU A 469 -5.45 -9.21 -23.52
C LEU A 469 -5.26 -10.53 -22.77
N PHE A 470 -4.01 -10.94 -22.55
CA PHE A 470 -3.71 -12.13 -21.75
C PHE A 470 -4.15 -11.97 -20.29
N CYS A 471 -3.89 -10.79 -19.68
CA CYS A 471 -4.40 -10.49 -18.35
C CYS A 471 -5.93 -10.50 -18.28
N LEU A 472 -6.62 -9.97 -19.30
CA LEU A 472 -8.09 -10.05 -19.37
C LEU A 472 -8.59 -11.50 -19.45
N ALA A 473 -7.94 -12.33 -20.26
CA ALA A 473 -8.28 -13.75 -20.36
C ALA A 473 -8.06 -14.47 -19.02
N ALA A 474 -6.92 -14.24 -18.37
CA ALA A 474 -6.61 -14.80 -17.06
C ALA A 474 -7.61 -14.36 -15.99
N LEU A 475 -7.96 -13.06 -15.95
CA LEU A 475 -8.96 -12.52 -15.02
C LEU A 475 -10.35 -13.16 -15.20
N ASN A 476 -10.75 -13.46 -16.44
CA ASN A 476 -12.01 -14.12 -16.71
C ASN A 476 -12.00 -15.62 -16.34
N ALA A 477 -10.84 -16.26 -16.41
CA ALA A 477 -10.68 -17.68 -16.07
C ALA A 477 -10.59 -17.91 -14.54
N SER A 478 -9.85 -17.05 -13.80
CA SER A 478 -9.60 -17.22 -12.37
C SER A 478 -10.58 -16.48 -11.46
N GLY A 479 -11.37 -15.55 -12.02
CA GLY A 479 -12.21 -14.65 -11.24
C GLY A 479 -11.46 -13.46 -10.65
N PHE A 480 -12.20 -12.58 -9.98
CA PHE A 480 -11.67 -11.36 -9.37
C PHE A 480 -11.08 -11.65 -7.98
N SER A 481 -9.83 -11.25 -7.75
CA SER A 481 -9.21 -11.20 -6.43
C SER A 481 -9.06 -9.74 -5.97
N PRO A 482 -9.60 -9.37 -4.79
CA PRO A 482 -9.44 -8.02 -4.28
C PRO A 482 -7.98 -7.72 -3.97
N PHE A 483 -7.62 -6.44 -4.08
CA PHE A 483 -6.29 -5.97 -3.70
C PHE A 483 -6.08 -6.15 -2.17
N ILE A 484 -4.88 -6.56 -1.76
CA ILE A 484 -4.59 -6.94 -0.37
C ILE A 484 -4.89 -5.81 0.62
N TYR A 485 -4.69 -4.54 0.25
CA TYR A 485 -4.97 -3.36 1.08
C TYR A 485 -6.47 -3.02 1.23
N PHE A 486 -7.37 -3.68 0.51
CA PHE A 486 -8.82 -3.56 0.78
C PHE A 486 -9.27 -4.36 2.01
N ARG A 487 -8.39 -5.18 2.55
CA ARG A 487 -8.66 -6.08 3.66
C ARG A 487 -8.32 -5.46 5.03
N PHE A 488 -7.64 -4.28 5.05
CA PHE A 488 -7.12 -3.63 6.26
C PHE A 488 -7.68 -2.24 6.51
#